data_61d286e97a3180815cb6ed285dbd933c
#
_entry.id   61d286e97a3180815cb6ed285dbd933c
#
_cell.length_a   1.000
_cell.length_b   1.000
_cell.length_c   1.000
_cell.angle_alpha   90.00
_cell.angle_beta   90.00
_cell.angle_gamma   90.00
#
_symmetry.space_group_name_H-M   'P 1'
#
loop_
_entity.id
_entity.type
_entity.pdbx_description
1 polymer ?
#
loop_
_entity_poly.entity_id
_entity_poly.type
_entity_poly.pdbx_seq_one_letter_code
_entity_poly.pdbx_strand_id
1 'polypeptide(L)'
;MSDSQVLEYVKDGIRQGKEQKQLASELARRGVTKEQATRVKQLYEQQNNVNASNATGTDVNESRLREEMKENTSDMLEDHPSTQDLARGNQVFGRNIFNTRNLTFEPSVNIATPLNYRLGPGDEVIIDIWGASQNTIRQHISPDGTINIQKIGPVNLNGLTIAEANDYLKKTLNKIYNGLNNANDPTSDIRLTLGSIRTIQINVMGEVVQPGTYSLSSFATVFHALYRAGGVSDIGSLRNVQLVRNGKNIATIDVYQFIMKGNIQDDIRLQEGDVVIVPAYDVLVKIDGKVKRPMRFEMQKG
;
A
#
# COMPACT_ATOMS: atom_id res chain seq x y z
N MET A 1 19.76 -18.76 36.03
CA MET A 1 18.48 -19.34 35.62
C MET A 1 18.64 -19.94 34.23
N SER A 2 17.96 -21.06 33.93
CA SER A 2 17.93 -21.58 32.54
C SER A 2 17.00 -20.76 31.66
N ASP A 3 17.16 -20.82 30.34
CA ASP A 3 16.35 -20.05 29.39
C ASP A 3 14.85 -20.42 29.53
N SER A 4 14.53 -21.69 29.83
CA SER A 4 13.15 -22.15 30.12
C SER A 4 12.57 -21.52 31.37
N GLN A 5 13.34 -21.40 32.46
CA GLN A 5 12.89 -20.76 33.69
C GLN A 5 12.69 -19.24 33.53
N VAL A 6 13.50 -18.59 32.71
CA VAL A 6 13.34 -17.17 32.39
C VAL A 6 12.08 -16.96 31.56
N LEU A 7 11.81 -17.86 30.58
CA LEU A 7 10.62 -17.80 29.75
C LEU A 7 9.32 -17.96 30.56
N GLU A 8 9.31 -18.92 31.52
CA GLU A 8 8.17 -19.14 32.40
C GLU A 8 7.92 -17.94 33.33
N TYR A 9 8.97 -17.36 33.87
CA TYR A 9 8.89 -16.16 34.72
C TYR A 9 8.34 -14.95 33.93
N VAL A 10 8.75 -14.78 32.68
CA VAL A 10 8.24 -13.72 31.80
C VAL A 10 6.75 -13.94 31.50
N LYS A 11 6.33 -15.17 31.21
CA LYS A 11 4.91 -15.52 30.98
C LYS A 11 4.04 -15.21 32.17
N ASP A 12 4.47 -15.58 33.35
CA ASP A 12 3.74 -15.32 34.58
C ASP A 12 3.68 -13.82 34.94
N GLY A 13 4.75 -13.09 34.69
CA GLY A 13 4.78 -11.65 34.89
C GLY A 13 3.84 -10.89 33.96
N ILE A 14 3.73 -11.30 32.70
CA ILE A 14 2.78 -10.74 31.74
C ILE A 14 1.34 -11.07 32.15
N ARG A 15 1.05 -12.28 32.62
CA ARG A 15 -0.27 -12.67 33.15
C ARG A 15 -0.68 -11.82 34.36
N GLN A 16 0.27 -11.40 35.19
CA GLN A 16 0.07 -10.57 36.35
C GLN A 16 0.01 -9.06 36.03
N GLY A 17 0.11 -8.67 34.75
CA GLY A 17 0.03 -7.27 34.30
C GLY A 17 1.25 -6.41 34.61
N LYS A 18 2.42 -7.04 34.87
CA LYS A 18 3.67 -6.32 35.13
C LYS A 18 4.18 -5.63 33.85
N GLU A 19 4.65 -4.39 33.99
CA GLU A 19 5.27 -3.67 32.88
C GLU A 19 6.61 -4.30 32.44
N GLN A 20 6.92 -4.21 31.14
CA GLN A 20 8.17 -4.76 30.58
C GLN A 20 9.43 -4.22 31.27
N LYS A 21 9.43 -2.95 31.69
CA LYS A 21 10.56 -2.34 32.42
C LYS A 21 10.78 -2.96 33.80
N GLN A 22 9.71 -3.30 34.49
CA GLN A 22 9.77 -3.96 35.80
C GLN A 22 10.29 -5.39 35.66
N LEU A 23 9.78 -6.16 34.68
CA LEU A 23 10.25 -7.50 34.38
C LEU A 23 11.74 -7.53 33.99
N ALA A 24 12.18 -6.58 33.17
CA ALA A 24 13.59 -6.48 32.79
C ALA A 24 14.50 -6.19 33.99
N SER A 25 14.08 -5.31 34.91
CA SER A 25 14.85 -4.99 36.13
C SER A 25 14.92 -6.15 37.11
N GLU A 26 13.82 -6.91 37.28
CA GLU A 26 13.76 -8.10 38.13
C GLU A 26 14.64 -9.23 37.57
N LEU A 27 14.65 -9.43 36.25
CA LEU A 27 15.49 -10.43 35.58
C LEU A 27 16.99 -10.07 35.67
N ALA A 28 17.34 -8.79 35.52
CA ALA A 28 18.70 -8.32 35.69
C ALA A 28 19.20 -8.55 37.12
N ARG A 29 18.38 -8.32 38.18
CA ARG A 29 18.72 -8.62 39.59
C ARG A 29 18.92 -10.11 39.85
N ARG A 30 18.29 -10.98 39.05
CA ARG A 30 18.43 -12.44 39.15
C ARG A 30 19.59 -13.00 38.32
N GLY A 31 20.42 -12.13 37.75
CA GLY A 31 21.63 -12.51 37.02
C GLY A 31 21.41 -12.97 35.58
N VAL A 32 20.28 -12.58 34.96
CA VAL A 32 20.00 -12.84 33.54
C VAL A 32 20.76 -11.84 32.69
N THR A 33 21.61 -12.32 31.77
CA THR A 33 22.42 -11.46 30.88
C THR A 33 21.53 -10.92 29.72
N LYS A 34 21.96 -9.82 29.10
CA LYS A 34 21.25 -9.23 27.94
C LYS A 34 21.09 -10.22 26.79
N GLU A 35 22.12 -11.03 26.54
CA GLU A 35 22.10 -12.06 25.48
C GLU A 35 21.10 -13.17 25.79
N GLN A 36 20.98 -13.57 27.07
CA GLN A 36 19.99 -14.53 27.50
C GLN A 36 18.56 -13.98 27.38
N ALA A 37 18.35 -12.73 27.76
CA ALA A 37 17.05 -12.07 27.62
C ALA A 37 16.62 -11.97 26.15
N THR A 38 17.54 -11.71 25.23
CA THR A 38 17.27 -11.67 23.78
C THR A 38 16.86 -13.04 23.23
N ARG A 39 17.58 -14.11 23.61
CA ARG A 39 17.21 -15.48 23.22
C ARG A 39 15.82 -15.89 23.73
N VAL A 40 15.52 -15.57 24.98
CA VAL A 40 14.21 -15.87 25.59
C VAL A 40 13.09 -15.08 24.93
N LYS A 41 13.32 -13.84 24.54
CA LYS A 41 12.37 -13.03 23.76
C LYS A 41 12.05 -13.69 22.41
N GLN A 42 13.06 -14.14 21.68
CA GLN A 42 12.87 -14.85 20.41
C GLN A 42 12.07 -16.17 20.61
N LEU A 43 12.36 -16.93 21.64
CA LEU A 43 11.62 -18.16 21.96
C LEU A 43 10.15 -17.88 22.33
N TYR A 44 9.87 -16.80 23.04
CA TYR A 44 8.52 -16.37 23.38
C TYR A 44 7.71 -15.97 22.14
N GLU A 45 8.32 -15.22 21.23
CA GLU A 45 7.72 -14.80 19.96
C GLU A 45 7.46 -16.00 19.04
N GLN A 46 8.39 -16.94 18.94
CA GLN A 46 8.19 -18.19 18.19
C GLN A 46 7.04 -19.05 18.74
N GLN A 47 6.92 -19.19 20.06
CA GLN A 47 5.83 -19.98 20.67
C GLN A 47 4.45 -19.33 20.49
N ASN A 48 4.36 -18.00 20.49
CA ASN A 48 3.10 -17.30 20.26
C ASN A 48 2.66 -17.38 18.78
N ASN A 49 3.59 -17.44 17.84
CA ASN A 49 3.28 -17.65 16.42
C ASN A 49 2.75 -19.08 16.14
N VAL A 50 3.22 -20.09 16.87
CA VAL A 50 2.73 -21.48 16.71
C VAL A 50 1.32 -21.67 17.28
N ASN A 51 0.95 -20.95 18.34
CA ASN A 51 -0.38 -21.03 18.94
C ASN A 51 -1.47 -20.23 18.19
N ALA A 52 -1.08 -19.28 17.35
CA ALA A 52 -2.00 -18.56 16.44
C ALA A 52 -2.38 -19.41 15.22
N SER A 53 -1.63 -20.47 14.90
CA SER A 53 -1.82 -21.30 13.71
C SER A 53 -2.87 -22.42 13.88
N ASN A 54 -3.43 -22.63 15.07
CA ASN A 54 -4.37 -23.73 15.35
C ASN A 54 -5.83 -23.29 15.53
N ALA A 55 -6.19 -22.06 15.24
CA ALA A 55 -7.57 -21.61 15.26
C ALA A 55 -7.99 -21.15 13.85
N THR A 56 -8.83 -21.99 13.23
CA THR A 56 -9.60 -21.78 12.01
C THR A 56 -8.82 -21.62 10.68
N GLY A 57 -8.93 -22.68 9.84
CA GLY A 57 -8.50 -22.67 8.46
C GLY A 57 -9.32 -21.68 7.63
N THR A 58 -8.61 -20.88 6.88
CA THR A 58 -8.89 -20.03 5.74
C THR A 58 -8.32 -18.62 5.96
N ASP A 59 -6.99 -18.45 5.81
CA ASP A 59 -6.37 -17.12 5.55
C ASP A 59 -4.83 -17.20 5.57
N VAL A 60 -4.26 -18.23 4.95
CA VAL A 60 -2.80 -18.46 5.02
C VAL A 60 -2.02 -17.60 4.01
N ASN A 61 -2.70 -17.03 2.99
CA ASN A 61 -2.03 -16.23 1.95
C ASN A 61 -1.97 -14.72 2.24
N GLU A 62 -2.93 -14.16 2.97
CA GLU A 62 -2.90 -12.73 3.30
C GLU A 62 -1.89 -12.38 4.40
N SER A 63 -1.69 -13.29 5.36
CA SER A 63 -0.73 -13.07 6.45
C SER A 63 0.72 -13.08 5.96
N ARG A 64 1.08 -13.96 5.01
CA ARG A 64 2.44 -14.02 4.44
C ARG A 64 2.81 -12.79 3.63
N LEU A 65 1.89 -12.29 2.81
CA LEU A 65 2.09 -11.05 2.07
C LEU A 65 2.21 -9.82 2.99
N ARG A 66 1.55 -9.84 4.14
CA ARG A 66 1.65 -8.79 5.16
C ARG A 66 2.97 -8.83 5.94
N GLU A 67 3.51 -10.03 6.21
CA GLU A 67 4.80 -10.19 6.90
C GLU A 67 5.97 -9.89 5.98
N GLU A 68 5.97 -10.35 4.74
CA GLU A 68 6.99 -9.98 3.73
C GLU A 68 6.98 -8.47 3.42
N MET A 69 5.81 -7.81 3.44
CA MET A 69 5.74 -6.35 3.33
C MET A 69 6.25 -5.63 4.58
N LYS A 70 6.11 -6.20 5.78
CA LYS A 70 6.62 -5.59 7.03
C LYS A 70 8.12 -5.79 7.20
N GLU A 71 8.68 -6.93 6.83
CA GLU A 71 10.13 -7.16 6.90
C GLU A 71 10.89 -6.28 5.91
N ASN A 72 10.39 -6.09 4.69
CA ASN A 72 11.03 -5.20 3.71
C ASN A 72 10.90 -3.70 4.05
N THR A 73 9.96 -3.30 4.92
CA THR A 73 9.83 -1.91 5.36
C THR A 73 10.63 -1.59 6.62
N SER A 74 10.92 -2.57 7.49
CA SER A 74 11.68 -2.33 8.72
C SER A 74 13.18 -2.12 8.48
N ASP A 75 13.77 -2.83 7.52
CA ASP A 75 15.19 -2.67 7.17
C ASP A 75 15.50 -1.39 6.36
N MET A 76 14.48 -0.78 5.73
CA MET A 76 14.63 0.45 4.96
C MET A 76 14.51 1.73 5.79
N LEU A 77 14.17 1.63 7.08
CA LEU A 77 13.86 2.79 7.94
C LEU A 77 14.91 3.08 9.00
N GLU A 78 16.10 2.45 8.96
CA GLU A 78 17.13 2.64 10.00
C GLU A 78 17.94 3.94 9.89
N ASP A 79 17.84 4.69 8.78
CA ASP A 79 18.56 5.96 8.59
C ASP A 79 17.60 7.18 8.65
N HIS A 80 16.94 7.36 9.80
CA HIS A 80 16.16 8.57 10.03
C HIS A 80 17.01 9.63 10.74
N PRO A 81 17.04 10.87 10.21
CA PRO A 81 17.72 11.95 10.90
C PRO A 81 17.18 12.08 12.32
N SER A 82 18.07 12.13 13.28
CA SER A 82 17.74 12.27 14.70
C SER A 82 16.94 13.56 14.91
N THR A 83 16.14 13.61 15.99
CA THR A 83 15.42 14.83 16.40
C THR A 83 16.33 16.05 16.57
N GLN A 84 17.65 15.86 16.67
CA GLN A 84 18.65 16.92 16.71
C GLN A 84 18.89 17.59 15.35
N ASP A 85 18.65 16.91 14.23
CA ASP A 85 18.75 17.51 12.90
C ASP A 85 17.55 18.39 12.58
N LEU A 86 16.40 18.14 13.23
CA LEU A 86 15.20 18.99 13.16
C LEU A 86 15.45 20.40 13.76
N ALA A 87 16.37 20.53 14.71
CA ALA A 87 16.64 21.79 15.41
C ALA A 87 17.59 22.75 14.66
N ARG A 88 18.20 22.34 13.54
CA ARG A 88 19.32 23.10 12.94
C ARG A 88 18.98 24.04 11.78
N GLY A 89 17.71 24.27 11.44
CA GLY A 89 17.34 25.25 10.40
C GLY A 89 17.88 24.94 8.98
N ASN A 90 18.47 23.77 8.80
CA ASN A 90 19.13 23.37 7.55
C ASN A 90 18.29 22.40 6.72
N GLN A 91 17.12 22.00 7.24
CA GLN A 91 16.23 21.07 6.56
C GLN A 91 15.46 21.75 5.41
N VAL A 92 15.26 20.99 4.34
CA VAL A 92 14.39 21.39 3.24
C VAL A 92 12.94 21.07 3.60
N PHE A 93 12.04 22.05 3.44
CA PHE A 93 10.62 21.90 3.72
C PHE A 93 10.02 20.75 2.91
N GLY A 94 9.22 19.92 3.57
CA GLY A 94 8.51 18.81 2.94
C GLY A 94 9.35 17.57 2.63
N ARG A 95 10.69 17.61 2.81
CA ARG A 95 11.59 16.51 2.46
C ARG A 95 11.19 15.18 3.13
N ASN A 96 10.82 15.23 4.39
CA ASN A 96 10.52 14.05 5.18
C ASN A 96 9.07 13.58 5.09
N ILE A 97 8.24 14.16 4.19
CA ILE A 97 6.82 13.80 4.13
C ILE A 97 6.60 12.32 3.81
N PHE A 98 7.45 11.75 2.97
CA PHE A 98 7.36 10.34 2.59
C PHE A 98 8.13 9.40 3.54
N ASN A 99 8.94 9.94 4.48
CA ASN A 99 9.80 9.18 5.39
C ASN A 99 9.33 9.25 6.85
N THR A 100 8.19 9.88 7.12
CA THR A 100 7.66 10.03 8.47
C THR A 100 6.95 8.76 8.91
N ARG A 101 7.36 8.15 10.03
CA ARG A 101 6.76 6.91 10.57
C ARG A 101 5.25 6.96 10.82
N ASN A 102 4.70 8.16 10.99
CA ASN A 102 3.27 8.37 11.31
C ASN A 102 2.41 8.65 10.08
N LEU A 103 2.99 8.85 8.91
CA LEU A 103 2.29 9.07 7.65
C LEU A 103 2.61 7.90 6.73
N THR A 104 1.62 7.08 6.46
CA THR A 104 1.72 6.01 5.47
C THR A 104 0.92 6.39 4.24
N PHE A 105 1.54 6.26 3.09
CA PHE A 105 0.89 6.35 1.78
C PHE A 105 0.64 4.95 1.20
N GLU A 106 0.53 3.93 2.06
CA GLU A 106 0.19 2.59 1.60
C GLU A 106 -1.25 2.57 1.06
N PRO A 107 -1.47 2.02 -0.14
CA PRO A 107 -2.82 1.88 -0.66
C PRO A 107 -3.63 0.97 0.28
N SER A 108 -4.75 1.46 0.79
CA SER A 108 -5.64 0.62 1.59
C SER A 108 -6.26 -0.47 0.70
N VAL A 109 -6.12 -1.73 1.10
CA VAL A 109 -6.75 -2.87 0.41
C VAL A 109 -8.28 -2.90 0.53
N ASN A 110 -8.84 -2.10 1.46
CA ASN A 110 -10.28 -2.05 1.73
C ASN A 110 -10.94 -0.76 1.21
N ILE A 111 -10.34 -0.08 0.23
CA ILE A 111 -10.97 1.08 -0.41
C ILE A 111 -12.06 0.60 -1.35
N ALA A 112 -13.23 1.24 -1.27
CA ALA A 112 -14.28 1.04 -2.27
C ALA A 112 -13.73 1.30 -3.68
N THR A 113 -14.03 0.39 -4.60
CA THR A 113 -13.56 0.52 -5.99
C THR A 113 -14.01 1.87 -6.56
N PRO A 114 -13.10 2.70 -7.06
CA PRO A 114 -13.46 3.98 -7.65
C PRO A 114 -14.35 3.80 -8.88
N LEU A 115 -15.34 4.66 -9.05
CA LEU A 115 -16.31 4.59 -10.14
C LEU A 115 -15.66 4.60 -11.54
N ASN A 116 -14.50 5.24 -11.66
CA ASN A 116 -13.75 5.35 -12.91
C ASN A 116 -12.68 4.26 -13.09
N TYR A 117 -12.65 3.24 -12.19
CA TYR A 117 -11.72 2.14 -12.34
C TYR A 117 -12.05 1.31 -13.57
N ARG A 118 -11.06 1.05 -14.40
CA ARG A 118 -11.17 0.22 -15.59
C ARG A 118 -10.56 -1.14 -15.34
N LEU A 119 -11.38 -2.17 -15.56
CA LEU A 119 -10.97 -3.56 -15.47
C LEU A 119 -9.85 -3.85 -16.47
N GLY A 120 -8.94 -4.74 -16.08
CA GLY A 120 -7.85 -5.16 -16.94
C GLY A 120 -7.27 -6.52 -16.56
N PRO A 121 -6.33 -7.04 -17.37
CA PRO A 121 -5.69 -8.33 -17.12
C PRO A 121 -5.10 -8.42 -15.71
N GLY A 122 -5.36 -9.54 -15.02
CA GLY A 122 -4.90 -9.78 -13.66
C GLY A 122 -5.89 -9.36 -12.56
N ASP A 123 -6.90 -8.53 -12.86
CA ASP A 123 -7.95 -8.23 -11.89
C ASP A 123 -8.81 -9.47 -11.64
N GLU A 124 -9.16 -9.71 -10.37
CA GLU A 124 -10.17 -10.72 -10.02
C GLU A 124 -11.55 -10.08 -10.04
N VAL A 125 -12.47 -10.69 -10.74
CA VAL A 125 -13.88 -10.30 -10.78
C VAL A 125 -14.73 -11.36 -10.08
N ILE A 126 -15.67 -10.90 -9.28
CA ILE A 126 -16.67 -11.71 -8.60
C ILE A 126 -18.03 -11.31 -9.19
N ILE A 127 -18.69 -12.25 -9.82
CA ILE A 127 -20.00 -12.06 -10.40
C ILE A 127 -21.01 -12.86 -9.58
N ASP A 128 -21.79 -12.14 -8.78
CA ASP A 128 -22.88 -12.71 -8.01
C ASP A 128 -24.18 -12.63 -8.80
N ILE A 129 -24.86 -13.75 -8.89
CA ILE A 129 -26.17 -13.90 -9.54
C ILE A 129 -27.13 -14.37 -8.45
N TRP A 130 -28.24 -13.66 -8.28
CA TRP A 130 -29.27 -14.00 -7.29
C TRP A 130 -30.68 -13.86 -7.86
N GLY A 131 -31.67 -14.42 -7.14
CA GLY A 131 -33.05 -14.49 -7.53
C GLY A 131 -33.51 -15.92 -7.85
N ALA A 132 -34.16 -16.13 -8.97
CA ALA A 132 -34.58 -17.48 -9.41
C ALA A 132 -33.38 -18.42 -9.69
N SER A 133 -32.24 -17.86 -9.99
CA SER A 133 -30.98 -18.60 -10.13
C SER A 133 -29.93 -18.01 -9.17
N GLN A 134 -29.19 -18.88 -8.48
CA GLN A 134 -28.11 -18.46 -7.59
C GLN A 134 -26.80 -19.05 -8.08
N ASN A 135 -25.81 -18.19 -8.31
CA ASN A 135 -24.45 -18.58 -8.65
C ASN A 135 -23.44 -17.46 -8.34
N THR A 136 -22.25 -17.82 -7.93
CA THR A 136 -21.11 -16.90 -7.76
C THR A 136 -19.97 -17.37 -8.63
N ILE A 137 -19.52 -16.54 -9.55
CA ILE A 137 -18.41 -16.83 -10.46
C ILE A 137 -17.23 -15.95 -10.03
N ARG A 138 -16.11 -16.59 -9.67
CA ARG A 138 -14.84 -15.89 -9.35
C ARG A 138 -13.81 -16.25 -10.41
N GLN A 139 -13.26 -15.25 -11.07
CA GLN A 139 -12.22 -15.46 -12.08
C GLN A 139 -11.31 -14.25 -12.20
N HIS A 140 -10.04 -14.53 -12.56
CA HIS A 140 -9.11 -13.49 -12.97
C HIS A 140 -9.28 -13.20 -14.46
N ILE A 141 -9.20 -11.92 -14.80
CA ILE A 141 -9.19 -11.50 -16.20
C ILE A 141 -7.88 -11.98 -16.82
N SER A 142 -7.97 -12.75 -17.87
CA SER A 142 -6.81 -13.29 -18.60
C SER A 142 -5.96 -12.19 -19.24
N PRO A 143 -4.71 -12.47 -19.67
CA PRO A 143 -3.89 -11.51 -20.43
C PRO A 143 -4.59 -10.96 -21.68
N ASP A 144 -5.50 -11.73 -22.28
CA ASP A 144 -6.31 -11.29 -23.43
C ASP A 144 -7.49 -10.37 -23.04
N GLY A 145 -7.62 -10.04 -21.76
CA GLY A 145 -8.69 -9.19 -21.25
C GLY A 145 -10.04 -9.90 -21.07
N THR A 146 -10.08 -11.23 -21.09
CA THR A 146 -11.31 -12.00 -21.05
C THR A 146 -11.45 -12.81 -19.78
N ILE A 147 -12.70 -13.12 -19.41
CA ILE A 147 -13.07 -14.17 -18.45
C ILE A 147 -13.80 -15.28 -19.20
N ASN A 148 -13.69 -16.52 -18.73
CA ASN A 148 -14.36 -17.65 -19.37
C ASN A 148 -15.60 -18.07 -18.58
N ILE A 149 -16.78 -17.78 -19.11
CA ILE A 149 -18.04 -18.13 -18.46
C ILE A 149 -18.58 -19.43 -19.06
N GLN A 150 -18.89 -20.42 -18.20
CA GLN A 150 -19.46 -21.69 -18.63
C GLN A 150 -20.72 -21.48 -19.52
N LYS A 151 -20.83 -22.24 -20.61
CA LYS A 151 -21.89 -22.19 -21.61
C LYS A 151 -21.95 -20.91 -22.48
N ILE A 152 -21.14 -19.88 -22.20
CA ILE A 152 -21.02 -18.68 -23.04
C ILE A 152 -19.70 -18.65 -23.77
N GLY A 153 -18.61 -19.03 -23.06
CA GLY A 153 -17.25 -18.89 -23.55
C GLY A 153 -16.57 -17.60 -23.05
N PRO A 154 -15.55 -17.13 -23.79
CA PRO A 154 -14.79 -15.95 -23.40
C PRO A 154 -15.61 -14.66 -23.54
N VAL A 155 -15.59 -13.85 -22.49
CA VAL A 155 -16.26 -12.54 -22.39
C VAL A 155 -15.22 -11.48 -22.12
N ASN A 156 -15.07 -10.48 -22.98
CA ASN A 156 -14.07 -9.44 -22.85
C ASN A 156 -14.57 -8.35 -21.88
N LEU A 157 -13.78 -8.10 -20.83
CA LEU A 157 -14.06 -7.07 -19.81
C LEU A 157 -12.98 -5.98 -19.78
N ASN A 158 -11.90 -6.13 -20.58
CA ASN A 158 -10.79 -5.19 -20.58
C ASN A 158 -11.21 -3.77 -20.94
N GLY A 159 -10.80 -2.80 -20.15
CA GLY A 159 -11.09 -1.38 -20.35
C GLY A 159 -12.47 -0.92 -19.91
N LEU A 160 -13.40 -1.83 -19.58
CA LEU A 160 -14.72 -1.48 -19.06
C LEU A 160 -14.64 -1.00 -17.61
N THR A 161 -15.47 -0.03 -17.25
CA THR A 161 -15.73 0.28 -15.85
C THR A 161 -16.61 -0.80 -15.22
N ILE A 162 -16.71 -0.81 -13.88
CA ILE A 162 -17.58 -1.76 -13.16
C ILE A 162 -19.04 -1.63 -13.62
N ALA A 163 -19.52 -0.40 -13.86
CA ALA A 163 -20.90 -0.16 -14.32
C ALA A 163 -21.10 -0.71 -15.74
N GLU A 164 -20.23 -0.36 -16.69
CA GLU A 164 -20.27 -0.85 -18.07
C GLU A 164 -20.18 -2.38 -18.12
N ALA A 165 -19.31 -2.98 -17.28
CA ALA A 165 -19.17 -4.43 -17.20
C ALA A 165 -20.43 -5.11 -16.64
N ASN A 166 -21.10 -4.52 -15.65
CA ASN A 166 -22.39 -5.01 -15.15
C ASN A 166 -23.44 -5.03 -16.23
N ASP A 167 -23.61 -3.92 -16.96
CA ASP A 167 -24.59 -3.81 -18.03
C ASP A 167 -24.29 -4.79 -19.17
N TYR A 168 -23.04 -4.95 -19.52
CA TYR A 168 -22.60 -5.89 -20.53
C TYR A 168 -22.87 -7.34 -20.12
N LEU A 169 -22.54 -7.69 -18.87
CA LEU A 169 -22.78 -9.03 -18.35
C LEU A 169 -24.28 -9.34 -18.19
N LYS A 170 -25.12 -8.38 -17.78
CA LYS A 170 -26.57 -8.55 -17.74
C LYS A 170 -27.11 -8.99 -19.10
N LYS A 171 -26.68 -8.33 -20.17
CA LYS A 171 -27.11 -8.67 -21.56
C LYS A 171 -26.57 -10.04 -21.99
N THR A 172 -25.32 -10.35 -21.63
CA THR A 172 -24.65 -11.57 -22.06
C THR A 172 -25.15 -12.80 -21.31
N LEU A 173 -25.36 -12.70 -20.01
CA LEU A 173 -25.81 -13.79 -19.14
C LEU A 173 -27.31 -14.07 -19.24
N ASN A 174 -28.10 -13.11 -19.75
CA ASN A 174 -29.52 -13.33 -20.00
C ASN A 174 -29.80 -14.48 -20.98
N LYS A 175 -28.80 -14.88 -21.77
CA LYS A 175 -28.91 -16.04 -22.67
C LYS A 175 -28.99 -17.38 -21.92
N ILE A 176 -28.46 -17.42 -20.66
CA ILE A 176 -28.42 -18.65 -19.84
C ILE A 176 -29.32 -18.53 -18.61
N TYR A 177 -29.33 -17.36 -17.97
CA TYR A 177 -30.12 -17.09 -16.79
C TYR A 177 -31.36 -16.30 -17.16
N ASN A 178 -32.51 -16.99 -17.24
CA ASN A 178 -33.76 -16.35 -17.55
C ASN A 178 -34.15 -15.32 -16.48
N GLY A 179 -34.66 -14.17 -16.92
CA GLY A 179 -35.17 -13.14 -16.01
C GLY A 179 -34.21 -12.01 -15.63
N LEU A 180 -32.96 -12.01 -16.14
CA LEU A 180 -32.00 -10.92 -15.89
C LEU A 180 -32.38 -9.59 -16.57
N ASN A 181 -33.19 -9.63 -17.67
CA ASN A 181 -33.54 -8.46 -18.48
C ASN A 181 -35.05 -8.24 -18.60
N ASN A 182 -35.88 -8.88 -17.77
CA ASN A 182 -37.33 -8.59 -17.79
C ASN A 182 -37.56 -7.22 -17.13
N ALA A 183 -37.79 -6.20 -17.94
CA ALA A 183 -38.06 -4.84 -17.48
C ALA A 183 -39.30 -4.73 -16.57
N ASN A 184 -40.26 -5.69 -16.69
CA ASN A 184 -41.53 -5.67 -15.97
C ASN A 184 -41.56 -6.55 -14.71
N ASP A 185 -40.65 -7.56 -14.61
CA ASP A 185 -40.55 -8.43 -13.44
C ASP A 185 -39.18 -9.15 -13.47
N PRO A 186 -38.08 -8.52 -12.98
CA PRO A 186 -36.79 -9.15 -12.94
C PRO A 186 -36.77 -10.23 -11.87
N THR A 187 -36.82 -11.49 -12.27
CA THR A 187 -36.76 -12.65 -11.35
C THR A 187 -35.35 -12.97 -10.91
N SER A 188 -34.34 -12.42 -11.60
CA SER A 188 -32.91 -12.57 -11.25
C SER A 188 -32.18 -11.25 -11.49
N ASP A 189 -31.11 -11.00 -10.72
CA ASP A 189 -30.22 -9.87 -10.94
C ASP A 189 -28.76 -10.32 -10.81
N ILE A 190 -27.84 -9.50 -11.31
CA ILE A 190 -26.40 -9.76 -11.23
C ILE A 190 -25.66 -8.53 -10.71
N ARG A 191 -24.54 -8.79 -10.04
CA ARG A 191 -23.61 -7.76 -9.64
C ARG A 191 -22.18 -8.23 -9.84
N LEU A 192 -21.41 -7.47 -10.60
CA LEU A 192 -19.96 -7.63 -10.67
C LEU A 192 -19.32 -6.75 -9.61
N THR A 193 -18.48 -7.36 -8.81
CA THR A 193 -17.61 -6.69 -7.85
C THR A 193 -16.17 -7.05 -8.13
N LEU A 194 -15.23 -6.17 -7.73
CA LEU A 194 -13.82 -6.44 -7.82
C LEU A 194 -13.42 -7.26 -6.60
N GLY A 195 -12.71 -8.37 -6.83
CA GLY A 195 -12.07 -9.16 -5.80
C GLY A 195 -10.67 -8.63 -5.48
N SER A 196 -9.64 -9.40 -5.80
CA SER A 196 -8.26 -8.92 -5.72
C SER A 196 -7.93 -8.00 -6.90
N ILE A 197 -7.07 -7.02 -6.62
CA ILE A 197 -6.69 -5.99 -7.59
C ILE A 197 -5.33 -6.37 -8.16
N ARG A 198 -5.17 -6.20 -9.47
CA ARG A 198 -3.88 -6.47 -10.13
C ARG A 198 -2.77 -5.58 -9.59
N THR A 199 -1.57 -6.11 -9.63
CA THR A 199 -0.33 -5.36 -9.45
C THR A 199 0.13 -4.78 -10.78
N ILE A 200 0.70 -3.58 -10.74
CA ILE A 200 1.34 -2.91 -11.86
C ILE A 200 2.82 -2.74 -11.57
N GLN A 201 3.66 -2.77 -12.60
CA GLN A 201 5.06 -2.43 -12.50
C GLN A 201 5.28 -1.02 -13.01
N ILE A 202 5.96 -0.21 -12.19
CA ILE A 202 6.33 1.17 -12.52
C ILE A 202 7.81 1.38 -12.24
N ASN A 203 8.38 2.39 -12.86
CA ASN A 203 9.75 2.79 -12.60
C ASN A 203 9.78 4.12 -11.84
N VAL A 204 10.61 4.20 -10.80
CA VAL A 204 10.90 5.45 -10.08
C VAL A 204 12.37 5.77 -10.30
N MET A 205 12.63 6.93 -10.90
CA MET A 205 13.96 7.30 -11.39
C MET A 205 14.35 8.72 -10.93
N GLY A 206 15.63 9.03 -11.06
CA GLY A 206 16.19 10.33 -10.69
C GLY A 206 16.53 10.43 -9.21
N GLU A 207 16.31 11.60 -8.63
CA GLU A 207 16.74 11.96 -7.29
C GLU A 207 15.76 11.49 -6.22
N VAL A 208 15.66 10.17 -6.07
CA VAL A 208 14.92 9.46 -5.01
C VAL A 208 15.89 8.65 -4.16
N VAL A 209 15.47 8.26 -2.95
CA VAL A 209 16.33 7.48 -2.04
C VAL A 209 16.69 6.13 -2.65
N GLN A 210 15.73 5.46 -3.27
CA GLN A 210 15.96 4.18 -3.93
C GLN A 210 15.32 4.20 -5.32
N PRO A 211 16.10 4.52 -6.38
CA PRO A 211 15.61 4.39 -7.75
C PRO A 211 15.49 2.91 -8.15
N GLY A 212 14.45 2.58 -8.92
CA GLY A 212 14.24 1.19 -9.37
C GLY A 212 12.84 0.94 -9.91
N THR A 213 12.57 -0.33 -10.19
CA THR A 213 11.26 -0.82 -10.61
C THR A 213 10.49 -1.32 -9.40
N TYR A 214 9.25 -0.86 -9.25
CA TYR A 214 8.39 -1.18 -8.13
C TYR A 214 7.11 -1.88 -8.60
N SER A 215 6.72 -2.90 -7.84
CA SER A 215 5.43 -3.57 -8.02
C SER A 215 4.44 -2.97 -7.03
N LEU A 216 3.40 -2.32 -7.53
CA LEU A 216 2.40 -1.62 -6.74
C LEU A 216 0.99 -2.07 -7.13
N SER A 217 0.01 -1.86 -6.25
CA SER A 217 -1.39 -2.03 -6.60
C SER A 217 -1.78 -1.07 -7.73
N SER A 218 -2.68 -1.47 -8.63
CA SER A 218 -3.23 -0.58 -9.67
C SER A 218 -4.04 0.61 -9.12
N PHE A 219 -4.26 0.66 -7.81
CA PHE A 219 -4.80 1.85 -7.12
C PHE A 219 -3.73 2.83 -6.66
N ALA A 220 -2.46 2.48 -6.80
CA ALA A 220 -1.37 3.34 -6.37
C ALA A 220 -1.31 4.63 -7.19
N THR A 221 -0.88 5.68 -6.53
CA THR A 221 -0.67 7.01 -7.08
C THR A 221 0.82 7.35 -7.10
N VAL A 222 1.16 8.51 -7.63
CA VAL A 222 2.54 9.01 -7.64
C VAL A 222 3.09 9.12 -6.20
N PHE A 223 2.27 9.55 -5.24
CA PHE A 223 2.73 9.64 -3.84
C PHE A 223 3.02 8.27 -3.23
N HIS A 224 2.22 7.24 -3.57
CA HIS A 224 2.53 5.86 -3.16
C HIS A 224 3.88 5.38 -3.73
N ALA A 225 4.17 5.71 -4.99
CA ALA A 225 5.44 5.35 -5.62
C ALA A 225 6.63 6.04 -4.95
N LEU A 226 6.52 7.34 -4.67
CA LEU A 226 7.55 8.08 -3.95
C LEU A 226 7.77 7.53 -2.54
N TYR A 227 6.68 7.22 -1.82
CA TYR A 227 6.77 6.59 -0.50
C TYR A 227 7.50 5.24 -0.55
N ARG A 228 7.17 4.38 -1.54
CA ARG A 228 7.83 3.08 -1.73
C ARG A 228 9.30 3.21 -2.12
N ALA A 229 9.67 4.28 -2.81
CA ALA A 229 11.06 4.59 -3.15
C ALA A 229 11.85 5.22 -1.97
N GLY A 230 11.27 5.28 -0.77
CA GLY A 230 11.90 5.89 0.40
C GLY A 230 11.89 7.42 0.40
N GLY A 231 11.12 8.04 -0.51
CA GLY A 231 11.01 9.49 -0.67
C GLY A 231 12.03 10.07 -1.64
N VAL A 232 12.10 11.39 -1.61
CA VAL A 232 12.98 12.18 -2.48
C VAL A 232 14.34 12.37 -1.81
N SER A 233 15.44 12.23 -2.56
CA SER A 233 16.81 12.41 -2.08
C SER A 233 17.10 13.86 -1.66
N ASP A 234 18.26 14.13 -1.05
CA ASP A 234 18.62 15.47 -0.56
C ASP A 234 18.69 16.52 -1.65
N ILE A 235 18.95 16.13 -2.88
CA ILE A 235 19.04 17.03 -4.05
C ILE A 235 17.84 16.93 -4.98
N GLY A 236 16.88 16.05 -4.69
CA GLY A 236 15.70 15.90 -5.52
C GLY A 236 14.67 17.02 -5.34
N SER A 237 13.93 17.30 -6.39
CA SER A 237 12.86 18.29 -6.40
C SER A 237 11.56 17.72 -5.86
N LEU A 238 10.92 18.43 -4.92
CA LEU A 238 9.54 18.17 -4.49
C LEU A 238 8.51 18.97 -5.31
N ARG A 239 8.97 19.88 -6.15
CA ARG A 239 8.10 20.78 -6.90
C ARG A 239 8.03 20.47 -8.40
N ASN A 240 8.84 19.51 -8.87
CA ASN A 240 8.93 19.14 -10.28
C ASN A 240 8.97 17.62 -10.46
N VAL A 241 8.14 16.88 -9.72
CA VAL A 241 8.00 15.43 -9.92
C VAL A 241 7.23 15.19 -11.21
N GLN A 242 7.83 14.45 -12.15
CA GLN A 242 7.26 14.21 -13.47
C GLN A 242 6.71 12.81 -13.57
N LEU A 243 5.52 12.68 -14.14
CA LEU A 243 4.93 11.40 -14.52
C LEU A 243 4.98 11.23 -16.03
N VAL A 244 5.77 10.25 -16.47
CA VAL A 244 5.97 9.93 -17.88
C VAL A 244 5.22 8.63 -18.20
N ARG A 245 4.37 8.68 -19.22
CA ARG A 245 3.62 7.54 -19.75
C ARG A 245 3.81 7.44 -21.25
N ASN A 246 4.18 6.25 -21.74
CA ASN A 246 4.47 6.02 -23.15
C ASN A 246 5.46 7.05 -23.75
N GLY A 247 6.50 7.40 -22.99
CA GLY A 247 7.52 8.36 -23.39
C GLY A 247 7.10 9.83 -23.38
N LYS A 248 5.89 10.16 -22.93
CA LYS A 248 5.40 11.55 -22.84
C LYS A 248 5.22 11.95 -21.39
N ASN A 249 5.66 13.15 -21.03
CA ASN A 249 5.32 13.74 -19.73
C ASN A 249 3.83 14.11 -19.74
N ILE A 250 3.04 13.41 -18.91
CA ILE A 250 1.59 13.63 -18.80
C ILE A 250 1.22 14.54 -17.64
N ALA A 251 2.10 14.69 -16.64
CA ALA A 251 1.88 15.57 -15.50
C ALA A 251 3.19 15.94 -14.82
N THR A 252 3.20 17.13 -14.26
CA THR A 252 4.23 17.61 -13.32
C THR A 252 3.55 17.89 -11.99
N ILE A 253 4.00 17.20 -10.94
CA ILE A 253 3.40 17.20 -9.60
C ILE A 253 4.23 18.10 -8.68
N ASP A 254 3.58 19.06 -8.03
CA ASP A 254 4.17 19.91 -6.99
C ASP A 254 3.70 19.42 -5.61
N VAL A 255 4.56 18.68 -4.90
CA VAL A 255 4.27 18.14 -3.57
C VAL A 255 4.00 19.26 -2.55
N TYR A 256 4.53 20.47 -2.76
CA TYR A 256 4.23 21.63 -1.90
C TYR A 256 2.76 22.01 -1.94
N GLN A 257 2.08 21.87 -3.09
CA GLN A 257 0.63 22.12 -3.18
C GLN A 257 -0.16 21.17 -2.27
N PHE A 258 0.26 19.91 -2.21
CA PHE A 258 -0.32 18.95 -1.28
C PHE A 258 -0.04 19.34 0.18
N ILE A 259 1.23 19.61 0.53
CA ILE A 259 1.63 19.91 1.91
C ILE A 259 1.00 21.19 2.44
N MET A 260 0.97 22.24 1.62
CA MET A 260 0.54 23.59 2.03
C MET A 260 -0.95 23.81 1.88
N LYS A 261 -1.59 23.22 0.88
CA LYS A 261 -2.98 23.50 0.51
C LYS A 261 -3.90 22.29 0.60
N GLY A 262 -3.36 21.09 0.87
CA GLY A 262 -4.14 19.85 0.86
C GLY A 262 -4.65 19.46 -0.53
N ASN A 263 -4.04 19.99 -1.60
CA ASN A 263 -4.46 19.68 -2.96
C ASN A 263 -3.97 18.29 -3.37
N ILE A 264 -4.89 17.34 -3.53
CA ILE A 264 -4.64 15.95 -3.94
C ILE A 264 -4.92 15.75 -5.45
N GLN A 265 -5.40 16.78 -6.15
CA GLN A 265 -5.82 16.63 -7.56
C GLN A 265 -4.66 16.24 -8.47
N ASP A 266 -3.43 16.62 -8.10
CA ASP A 266 -2.22 16.30 -8.85
C ASP A 266 -1.65 14.92 -8.52
N ASP A 267 -2.20 14.22 -7.50
CA ASP A 267 -1.79 12.86 -7.15
C ASP A 267 -2.44 11.83 -8.09
N ILE A 268 -1.85 11.69 -9.26
CA ILE A 268 -2.39 10.92 -10.39
C ILE A 268 -2.18 9.42 -10.13
N ARG A 269 -3.20 8.64 -10.48
CA ARG A 269 -3.13 7.17 -10.44
C ARG A 269 -2.19 6.64 -11.51
N LEU A 270 -1.34 5.69 -11.08
CA LEU A 270 -0.35 5.05 -11.94
C LEU A 270 -0.95 3.96 -12.82
N GLN A 271 -0.27 3.69 -13.93
CA GLN A 271 -0.59 2.60 -14.85
C GLN A 271 0.66 1.76 -15.10
N GLU A 272 0.44 0.57 -15.65
CA GLU A 272 1.54 -0.33 -16.05
C GLU A 272 2.54 0.38 -16.97
N GLY A 273 3.83 0.28 -16.63
CA GLY A 273 4.92 0.87 -17.42
C GLY A 273 5.13 2.38 -17.21
N ASP A 274 4.41 3.02 -16.28
CA ASP A 274 4.65 4.42 -15.94
C ASP A 274 6.05 4.64 -15.37
N VAL A 275 6.60 5.82 -15.61
CA VAL A 275 7.88 6.25 -15.06
C VAL A 275 7.67 7.53 -14.26
N VAL A 276 7.98 7.48 -12.96
CA VAL A 276 8.03 8.65 -12.09
C VAL A 276 9.46 9.15 -12.04
N ILE A 277 9.69 10.39 -12.48
CA ILE A 277 11.03 10.97 -12.54
C ILE A 277 11.09 12.15 -11.57
N VAL A 278 12.07 12.12 -10.67
CA VAL A 278 12.36 13.21 -9.76
C VAL A 278 13.67 13.87 -10.20
N PRO A 279 13.62 15.05 -10.84
CA PRO A 279 14.84 15.78 -11.18
C PRO A 279 15.47 16.44 -9.93
N ALA A 280 16.71 16.91 -10.05
CA ALA A 280 17.30 17.77 -9.03
C ALA A 280 16.53 19.10 -8.92
N TYR A 281 16.51 19.69 -7.73
CA TYR A 281 15.95 21.04 -7.56
C TYR A 281 16.84 22.11 -8.23
N ASP A 282 16.22 23.19 -8.70
CA ASP A 282 16.97 24.30 -9.30
C ASP A 282 17.55 25.23 -8.23
N VAL A 283 16.74 25.70 -7.29
CA VAL A 283 17.13 26.70 -6.29
C VAL A 283 16.52 26.39 -4.91
N LEU A 284 17.33 26.48 -3.88
CA LEU A 284 16.91 26.50 -2.48
C LEU A 284 17.14 27.88 -1.87
N VAL A 285 16.12 28.42 -1.22
CA VAL A 285 16.20 29.66 -0.45
C VAL A 285 16.15 29.33 1.04
N LYS A 286 17.15 29.77 1.78
CA LYS A 286 17.15 29.69 3.24
C LYS A 286 16.35 30.86 3.82
N ILE A 287 15.34 30.56 4.61
CA ILE A 287 14.58 31.54 5.38
C ILE A 287 14.98 31.39 6.84
N ASP A 288 15.47 32.50 7.44
CA ASP A 288 16.01 32.53 8.80
C ASP A 288 15.49 33.76 9.55
N GLY A 289 15.81 33.87 10.86
CA GLY A 289 15.40 34.97 11.71
C GLY A 289 14.06 34.76 12.42
N LYS A 290 13.32 35.85 12.65
CA LYS A 290 12.02 35.80 13.40
C LYS A 290 10.86 35.34 12.53
N VAL A 291 10.95 34.16 11.98
CA VAL A 291 9.91 33.53 11.18
C VAL A 291 9.36 32.28 11.90
N LYS A 292 8.13 31.88 11.58
CA LYS A 292 7.50 30.71 12.23
C LYS A 292 8.22 29.38 11.92
N ARG A 293 8.86 29.28 10.76
CA ARG A 293 9.56 28.06 10.29
C ARG A 293 10.87 28.45 9.62
N PRO A 294 11.98 28.59 10.37
CA PRO A 294 13.29 28.79 9.77
C PRO A 294 13.76 27.48 9.13
N MET A 295 13.79 27.43 7.80
CA MET A 295 14.23 26.25 7.01
C MET A 295 14.50 26.65 5.56
N ARG A 296 14.92 25.68 4.75
CA ARG A 296 15.12 25.87 3.32
C ARG A 296 13.86 25.53 2.54
N PHE A 297 13.54 26.34 1.56
CA PHE A 297 12.41 26.14 0.67
C PHE A 297 12.88 26.05 -0.77
N GLU A 298 12.35 25.07 -1.48
CA GLU A 298 12.57 24.97 -2.92
C GLU A 298 11.72 26.01 -3.65
N MET A 299 12.34 26.73 -4.55
CA MET A 299 11.67 27.74 -5.38
C MET A 299 11.29 27.14 -6.72
N GLN A 300 10.15 27.57 -7.27
CA GLN A 300 9.80 27.29 -8.66
C GLN A 300 10.59 28.19 -9.59
N LYS A 301 10.87 27.70 -10.77
CA LYS A 301 11.47 28.42 -11.84
C LYS A 301 10.42 29.36 -12.46
N GLY A 302 10.64 30.67 -12.42
CA GLY A 302 9.73 31.63 -12.97
C GLY A 302 9.52 32.84 -12.10
#